data_22e28bbf9f2abd05de9a70210f23fa06
#
_entry.id   22e28bbf9f2abd05de9a70210f23fa06
#
_cell.length_a   1.000
_cell.length_b   1.000
_cell.length_c   1.000
_cell.angle_alpha   90.00
_cell.angle_beta   90.00
_cell.angle_gamma   90.00
#
_symmetry.space_group_name_H-M   'P 1'
#
loop_
_entity.id
_entity.type
_entity.pdbx_description
1 polymer ?
#
loop_
_entity_poly.entity_id
_entity_poly.type
_entity_poly.pdbx_seq_one_letter_code
_entity_poly.pdbx_strand_id
1 'polypeptide(L)'
;MADVLLKAENLTASYGQIEVLHGISFEVFDNEIAVILGANGAGKTTTIRALSGMVETTGTITFKKEDISQLESDAIVRKGVAHVPQGRGTFPELTVEDNLRVGAFIRSDNEVQNDIQNCYDSYPVLFERRTQTAGSLSGGEQQMLAVSRALMSRPELLLLDEPSLGLAPQIVEALFERFLIMNKDHGTTMLIVEQNAQLALGMADRGYVLEAGEIVIEGAAESLINDEAIIRAYLGG
;
A
#
# COMPACT_ATOMS: atom_id res chain seq x y z
N MET A 1 17.19 -1.29 -17.32
CA MET A 1 16.94 -1.58 -15.89
C MET A 1 15.89 -0.59 -15.43
N ALA A 2 14.87 -1.02 -14.70
CA ALA A 2 13.90 -0.10 -14.14
C ALA A 2 14.60 0.83 -13.14
N ASP A 3 14.20 2.11 -13.08
CA ASP A 3 14.74 3.06 -12.13
C ASP A 3 14.19 2.78 -10.73
N VAL A 4 15.01 3.02 -9.69
CA VAL A 4 14.54 2.94 -8.29
C VAL A 4 13.64 4.13 -8.01
N LEU A 5 12.39 3.87 -7.66
CA LEU A 5 11.40 4.88 -7.31
C LEU A 5 11.48 5.24 -5.81
N LEU A 6 11.51 4.21 -4.95
CA LEU A 6 11.66 4.36 -3.49
C LEU A 6 12.84 3.53 -3.01
N LYS A 7 13.64 4.09 -2.12
CA LYS A 7 14.74 3.39 -1.44
C LYS A 7 14.72 3.71 0.05
N ALA A 8 14.80 2.68 0.89
CA ALA A 8 15.05 2.78 2.31
C ALA A 8 16.47 2.24 2.59
N GLU A 9 17.27 2.96 3.37
CA GLU A 9 18.65 2.57 3.76
C GLU A 9 18.83 2.69 5.26
N ASN A 10 19.14 1.57 5.91
CA ASN A 10 19.33 1.47 7.36
C ASN A 10 18.18 2.12 8.14
N LEU A 11 16.94 1.92 7.66
CA LEU A 11 15.75 2.53 8.24
C LEU A 11 15.42 1.87 9.58
N THR A 12 15.49 2.65 10.66
CA THR A 12 14.90 2.28 11.96
C THR A 12 13.59 3.03 12.16
N ALA A 13 12.71 2.48 12.98
CA ALA A 13 11.47 3.16 13.38
C ALA A 13 11.08 2.80 14.80
N SER A 14 10.61 3.81 15.55
CA SER A 14 10.35 3.67 16.97
C SER A 14 9.01 4.30 17.38
N TYR A 15 8.40 3.72 18.42
CA TYR A 15 7.29 4.30 19.18
C TYR A 15 7.79 4.66 20.58
N GLY A 16 8.19 5.91 20.77
CA GLY A 16 8.86 6.34 21.99
C GLY A 16 10.18 5.58 22.19
N GLN A 17 10.28 4.78 23.27
CA GLN A 17 11.50 4.00 23.57
C GLN A 17 11.53 2.60 22.94
N ILE A 18 10.49 2.21 22.23
CA ILE A 18 10.40 0.87 21.64
C ILE A 18 10.76 0.98 20.15
N GLU A 19 11.94 0.49 19.80
CA GLU A 19 12.35 0.34 18.42
C GLU A 19 11.71 -0.93 17.83
N VAL A 20 11.10 -0.80 16.65
CA VAL A 20 10.35 -1.87 15.95
C VAL A 20 11.05 -2.27 14.65
N LEU A 21 11.69 -1.33 13.96
CA LEU A 21 12.51 -1.62 12.78
C LEU A 21 13.98 -1.40 13.13
N HIS A 22 14.82 -2.38 12.79
CA HIS A 22 16.21 -2.48 13.23
C HIS A 22 17.20 -2.28 12.06
N GLY A 23 17.03 -1.19 11.28
CA GLY A 23 17.95 -0.85 10.19
C GLY A 23 17.66 -1.60 8.89
N ILE A 24 16.38 -1.71 8.52
CA ILE A 24 16.00 -2.36 7.26
C ILE A 24 16.43 -1.54 6.04
N SER A 25 16.78 -2.25 4.97
CA SER A 25 17.13 -1.64 3.68
C SER A 25 16.42 -2.39 2.57
N PHE A 26 15.75 -1.66 1.66
CA PHE A 26 15.05 -2.23 0.52
C PHE A 26 14.79 -1.18 -0.56
N GLU A 27 14.45 -1.63 -1.75
CA GLU A 27 14.17 -0.80 -2.91
C GLU A 27 12.83 -1.19 -3.56
N VAL A 28 12.12 -0.20 -4.09
CA VAL A 28 10.93 -0.40 -4.95
C VAL A 28 11.21 0.30 -6.27
N PHE A 29 11.11 -0.44 -7.36
CA PHE A 29 11.39 0.09 -8.69
C PHE A 29 10.12 0.69 -9.31
N ASP A 30 10.32 1.58 -10.29
CA ASP A 30 9.22 2.20 -11.02
C ASP A 30 8.39 1.14 -11.76
N ASN A 31 7.07 1.27 -11.68
CA ASN A 31 6.08 0.32 -12.24
C ASN A 31 6.14 -1.11 -11.64
N GLU A 32 6.76 -1.30 -10.48
CA GLU A 32 6.86 -2.58 -9.79
C GLU A 32 5.73 -2.76 -8.78
N ILE A 33 5.28 -4.00 -8.58
CA ILE A 33 4.55 -4.43 -7.39
C ILE A 33 5.54 -5.13 -6.47
N ALA A 34 5.95 -4.46 -5.41
CA ALA A 34 6.78 -5.04 -4.36
C ALA A 34 5.93 -5.43 -3.15
N VAL A 35 6.29 -6.54 -2.48
CA VAL A 35 5.59 -6.99 -1.27
C VAL A 35 6.56 -7.16 -0.11
N ILE A 36 6.11 -6.79 1.10
CA ILE A 36 6.80 -7.13 2.35
C ILE A 36 5.91 -8.11 3.11
N LEU A 37 6.42 -9.32 3.30
CA LEU A 37 5.78 -10.41 4.00
C LEU A 37 6.26 -10.49 5.44
N GLY A 38 5.43 -10.98 6.34
CA GLY A 38 5.83 -11.22 7.72
C GLY A 38 4.65 -11.57 8.61
N ALA A 39 4.92 -12.19 9.73
CA ALA A 39 3.93 -12.49 10.75
C ALA A 39 3.38 -11.20 11.41
N ASN A 40 2.32 -11.34 12.19
CA ASN A 40 1.83 -10.23 13.01
C ASN A 40 2.90 -9.80 14.01
N GLY A 41 3.13 -8.49 14.09
CA GLY A 41 4.18 -7.92 14.95
C GLY A 41 5.58 -7.89 14.32
N ALA A 42 5.77 -8.36 13.08
CA ALA A 42 7.08 -8.32 12.41
C ALA A 42 7.58 -6.91 12.07
N GLY A 43 6.70 -5.89 12.06
CA GLY A 43 7.05 -4.50 11.72
C GLY A 43 6.44 -4.00 10.42
N LYS A 44 5.58 -4.76 9.73
CA LYS A 44 4.98 -4.42 8.44
C LYS A 44 4.27 -3.06 8.42
N THR A 45 3.27 -2.87 9.29
CA THR A 45 2.55 -1.59 9.46
C THR A 45 3.51 -0.46 9.82
N THR A 46 4.52 -0.73 10.66
CA THR A 46 5.53 0.25 11.05
C THR A 46 6.36 0.69 9.84
N THR A 47 6.69 -0.23 8.94
CA THR A 47 7.39 0.10 7.68
C THR A 47 6.56 1.08 6.83
N ILE A 48 5.27 0.78 6.61
CA ILE A 48 4.37 1.67 5.86
C ILE A 48 4.24 3.03 6.54
N ARG A 49 4.10 3.07 7.87
CA ARG A 49 4.03 4.32 8.64
C ARG A 49 5.32 5.12 8.58
N ALA A 50 6.47 4.47 8.62
CA ALA A 50 7.78 5.12 8.47
C ALA A 50 7.89 5.80 7.10
N LEU A 51 7.55 5.10 6.03
CA LEU A 51 7.53 5.65 4.66
C LEU A 51 6.53 6.80 4.48
N SER A 52 5.50 6.85 5.31
CA SER A 52 4.44 7.88 5.28
C SER A 52 4.70 9.06 6.24
N GLY A 53 5.86 9.11 6.93
CA GLY A 53 6.19 10.17 7.90
C GLY A 53 5.27 10.17 9.13
N MET A 54 4.81 8.99 9.58
CA MET A 54 3.83 8.85 10.68
C MET A 54 4.46 8.32 11.98
N VAL A 55 5.75 8.01 11.98
CA VAL A 55 6.51 7.53 13.14
C VAL A 55 7.92 8.09 13.11
N GLU A 56 8.59 8.14 14.27
CA GLU A 56 9.98 8.56 14.36
C GLU A 56 10.90 7.55 13.68
N THR A 57 11.79 8.05 12.83
CA THR A 57 12.70 7.23 12.03
C THR A 57 14.13 7.74 12.08
N THR A 58 15.09 6.83 11.87
CA THR A 58 16.47 7.16 11.48
C THR A 58 16.83 6.39 10.19
N GLY A 59 17.99 6.66 9.61
CA GLY A 59 18.35 6.17 8.29
C GLY A 59 17.86 7.11 7.19
N THR A 60 17.79 6.62 5.96
CA THR A 60 17.44 7.44 4.80
C THR A 60 16.28 6.81 4.03
N ILE A 61 15.31 7.64 3.67
CA ILE A 61 14.22 7.29 2.75
C ILE A 61 14.33 8.22 1.53
N THR A 62 14.60 7.65 0.38
CA THR A 62 14.70 8.40 -0.89
C THR A 62 13.52 8.05 -1.78
N PHE A 63 12.80 9.04 -2.27
CA PHE A 63 11.73 8.90 -3.26
C PHE A 63 12.06 9.75 -4.48
N LYS A 64 12.11 9.15 -5.68
CA LYS A 64 12.49 9.84 -6.93
C LYS A 64 13.83 10.57 -6.81
N LYS A 65 14.80 9.94 -6.14
CA LYS A 65 16.16 10.49 -5.87
C LYS A 65 16.18 11.70 -4.92
N GLU A 66 15.06 12.06 -4.29
CA GLU A 66 14.98 13.09 -3.27
C GLU A 66 14.86 12.46 -1.89
N ASP A 67 15.58 12.99 -0.91
CA ASP A 67 15.47 12.56 0.49
C ASP A 67 14.15 13.08 1.07
N ILE A 68 13.31 12.15 1.56
CA ILE A 68 12.02 12.43 2.19
C ILE A 68 11.98 12.04 3.67
N SER A 69 13.12 11.62 4.25
CA SER A 69 13.21 11.04 5.60
C SER A 69 12.67 11.95 6.72
N GLN A 70 12.74 13.26 6.51
CA GLN A 70 12.32 14.26 7.52
C GLN A 70 11.07 15.03 7.10
N LEU A 71 10.36 14.56 6.08
CA LEU A 71 9.14 15.22 5.62
C LEU A 71 7.94 14.76 6.43
N GLU A 72 7.05 15.69 6.72
CA GLU A 72 5.73 15.40 7.28
C GLU A 72 4.82 14.71 6.26
N SER A 73 3.82 13.97 6.74
CA SER A 73 2.94 13.14 5.91
C SER A 73 2.27 13.91 4.76
N ASP A 74 1.85 15.15 4.96
CA ASP A 74 1.21 15.96 3.91
C ASP A 74 2.19 16.32 2.79
N ALA A 75 3.47 16.58 3.12
CA ALA A 75 4.51 16.82 2.14
C ALA A 75 4.85 15.56 1.33
N ILE A 76 4.87 14.39 1.99
CA ILE A 76 5.07 13.09 1.33
C ILE A 76 3.94 12.80 0.34
N VAL A 77 2.67 13.03 0.73
CA VAL A 77 1.52 12.87 -0.17
C VAL A 77 1.63 13.79 -1.38
N ARG A 78 2.06 15.06 -1.20
CA ARG A 78 2.27 16.01 -2.31
C ARG A 78 3.38 15.61 -3.26
N LYS A 79 4.32 14.77 -2.83
CA LYS A 79 5.36 14.20 -3.70
C LYS A 79 4.87 13.01 -4.54
N GLY A 80 3.67 12.50 -4.28
CA GLY A 80 3.08 11.41 -5.04
C GLY A 80 3.06 10.05 -4.33
N VAL A 81 3.19 10.02 -3.00
CA VAL A 81 3.05 8.80 -2.19
C VAL A 81 1.69 8.80 -1.52
N ALA A 82 0.85 7.80 -1.79
CA ALA A 82 -0.43 7.63 -1.09
C ALA A 82 -0.41 6.37 -0.21
N HIS A 83 -1.17 6.41 0.88
CA HIS A 83 -1.24 5.33 1.84
C HIS A 83 -2.70 4.89 2.09
N VAL A 84 -2.94 3.59 1.97
CA VAL A 84 -4.17 2.92 2.40
C VAL A 84 -3.85 2.16 3.68
N PRO A 85 -4.28 2.64 4.86
CA PRO A 85 -3.92 2.03 6.13
C PRO A 85 -4.71 0.74 6.37
N GLN A 86 -4.19 -0.13 7.24
CA GLN A 86 -4.94 -1.23 7.81
C GLN A 86 -6.27 -0.73 8.40
N GLY A 87 -7.36 -1.44 8.16
CA GLY A 87 -8.69 -1.00 8.60
C GLY A 87 -9.33 0.06 7.71
N ARG A 88 -8.80 0.24 6.47
CA ARG A 88 -9.39 1.02 5.36
C ARG A 88 -9.23 2.54 5.49
N GLY A 89 -9.32 3.11 6.68
CA GLY A 89 -9.16 4.54 6.95
C GLY A 89 -10.18 5.45 6.24
N THR A 90 -11.33 4.93 5.78
CA THR A 90 -12.42 5.75 5.22
C THR A 90 -13.01 6.68 6.29
N PHE A 91 -13.62 7.78 5.85
CA PHE A 91 -14.40 8.66 6.72
C PHE A 91 -15.84 8.14 6.78
N PRO A 92 -16.25 7.44 7.87
CA PRO A 92 -17.52 6.70 7.90
C PRO A 92 -18.75 7.62 7.85
N GLU A 93 -18.63 8.86 8.34
CA GLU A 93 -19.71 9.84 8.35
C GLU A 93 -19.90 10.56 6.99
N LEU A 94 -18.90 10.52 6.12
CA LEU A 94 -18.98 11.11 4.79
C LEU A 94 -19.62 10.13 3.81
N THR A 95 -20.22 10.67 2.75
CA THR A 95 -20.70 9.85 1.63
C THR A 95 -19.55 9.20 0.89
N VAL A 96 -19.85 8.20 0.07
CA VAL A 96 -18.88 7.59 -0.85
C VAL A 96 -18.24 8.66 -1.74
N GLU A 97 -19.06 9.52 -2.35
CA GLU A 97 -18.56 10.60 -3.22
C GLU A 97 -17.70 11.62 -2.47
N ASP A 98 -18.09 12.01 -1.24
CA ASP A 98 -17.29 12.93 -0.44
C ASP A 98 -15.95 12.32 -0.04
N ASN A 99 -15.91 11.00 0.29
CA ASN A 99 -14.65 10.30 0.53
C ASN A 99 -13.71 10.38 -0.68
N LEU A 100 -14.23 10.18 -1.90
CA LEU A 100 -13.43 10.30 -3.13
C LEU A 100 -12.93 11.74 -3.30
N ARG A 101 -13.79 12.75 -3.12
CA ARG A 101 -13.40 14.17 -3.22
C ARG A 101 -12.31 14.56 -2.22
N VAL A 102 -12.39 14.06 -0.98
CA VAL A 102 -11.34 14.29 0.03
C VAL A 102 -10.00 13.71 -0.43
N GLY A 103 -9.99 12.55 -1.12
CA GLY A 103 -8.77 11.98 -1.69
C GLY A 103 -8.04 12.89 -2.68
N ALA A 104 -8.79 13.77 -3.36
CA ALA A 104 -8.26 14.75 -4.31
C ALA A 104 -7.86 16.09 -3.67
N PHE A 105 -7.90 16.24 -2.34
CA PHE A 105 -7.73 17.53 -1.65
C PHE A 105 -6.43 18.28 -1.99
N ILE A 106 -5.36 17.54 -2.29
CA ILE A 106 -4.06 18.16 -2.67
C ILE A 106 -4.01 18.68 -4.11
N ARG A 107 -5.01 18.36 -4.93
CA ARG A 107 -5.05 18.68 -6.36
C ARG A 107 -5.74 20.02 -6.63
N SER A 108 -5.31 20.66 -7.72
CA SER A 108 -5.87 21.92 -8.20
C SER A 108 -6.28 21.86 -9.68
N ASP A 109 -6.20 20.66 -10.30
CA ASP A 109 -6.61 20.45 -11.69
C ASP A 109 -8.12 20.26 -11.84
N ASN A 110 -8.62 20.25 -13.08
CA ASN A 110 -10.04 20.10 -13.40
C ASN A 110 -10.47 18.66 -13.67
N GLU A 111 -9.57 17.66 -13.45
CA GLU A 111 -9.82 16.28 -13.81
C GLU A 111 -10.42 15.45 -12.67
N VAL A 112 -10.61 16.02 -11.48
CA VAL A 112 -11.13 15.30 -10.30
C VAL A 112 -12.46 14.61 -10.60
N GLN A 113 -13.36 15.26 -11.36
CA GLN A 113 -14.66 14.65 -11.69
C GLN A 113 -14.52 13.48 -12.65
N ASN A 114 -13.59 13.54 -13.60
CA ASN A 114 -13.29 12.45 -14.51
C ASN A 114 -12.69 11.26 -13.74
N ASP A 115 -11.80 11.49 -12.76
CA ASP A 115 -11.23 10.43 -11.95
C ASP A 115 -12.27 9.79 -11.02
N ILE A 116 -13.22 10.54 -10.49
CA ILE A 116 -14.37 9.99 -9.77
C ILE A 116 -15.19 9.09 -10.69
N GLN A 117 -15.44 9.50 -11.96
CA GLN A 117 -16.15 8.65 -12.90
C GLN A 117 -15.36 7.37 -13.22
N ASN A 118 -14.05 7.44 -13.41
CA ASN A 118 -13.19 6.28 -13.60
C ASN A 118 -13.24 5.31 -12.41
N CYS A 119 -13.32 5.83 -11.16
CA CYS A 119 -13.54 5.01 -9.97
C CYS A 119 -14.90 4.28 -10.02
N TYR A 120 -15.95 4.95 -10.46
CA TYR A 120 -17.28 4.36 -10.60
C TYR A 120 -17.35 3.32 -11.71
N ASP A 121 -16.66 3.55 -12.82
CA ASP A 121 -16.55 2.58 -13.92
C ASP A 121 -15.78 1.33 -13.48
N SER A 122 -14.76 1.51 -12.63
CA SER A 122 -13.99 0.41 -12.05
C SER A 122 -14.76 -0.36 -10.96
N TYR A 123 -15.58 0.34 -10.19
CA TYR A 123 -16.37 -0.19 -9.09
C TYR A 123 -17.82 0.32 -9.14
N PRO A 124 -18.69 -0.27 -9.99
CA PRO A 124 -20.09 0.18 -10.18
C PRO A 124 -20.89 0.28 -8.88
N VAL A 125 -20.60 -0.59 -7.90
CA VAL A 125 -21.23 -0.57 -6.58
C VAL A 125 -21.01 0.74 -5.84
N LEU A 126 -19.84 1.40 -6.03
CA LEU A 126 -19.56 2.70 -5.43
C LEU A 126 -20.42 3.81 -6.07
N PHE A 127 -20.70 3.73 -7.36
CA PHE A 127 -21.66 4.63 -8.03
C PHE A 127 -23.09 4.45 -7.50
N GLU A 128 -23.56 3.20 -7.42
CA GLU A 128 -24.90 2.91 -6.90
C GLU A 128 -25.10 3.45 -5.48
N ARG A 129 -24.02 3.45 -4.68
CA ARG A 129 -24.03 3.87 -3.27
C ARG A 129 -23.38 5.24 -3.03
N ARG A 130 -23.16 6.07 -4.08
CA ARG A 130 -22.39 7.32 -4.00
C ARG A 130 -22.89 8.32 -2.96
N THR A 131 -24.19 8.30 -2.66
CA THR A 131 -24.83 9.18 -1.67
C THR A 131 -24.99 8.54 -0.30
N GLN A 132 -24.62 7.26 -0.13
CA GLN A 132 -24.65 6.58 1.16
C GLN A 132 -23.40 6.93 1.97
N THR A 133 -23.51 6.91 3.29
CA THR A 133 -22.37 7.08 4.19
C THR A 133 -21.43 5.87 4.08
N ALA A 134 -20.13 6.12 4.06
CA ALA A 134 -19.12 5.06 3.93
C ALA A 134 -19.20 4.02 5.05
N GLY A 135 -19.61 4.43 6.25
CA GLY A 135 -19.79 3.52 7.38
C GLY A 135 -20.87 2.47 7.19
N SER A 136 -21.84 2.68 6.25
CA SER A 136 -22.91 1.73 5.95
C SER A 136 -22.53 0.65 4.91
N LEU A 137 -21.37 0.79 4.29
CA LEU A 137 -20.86 -0.13 3.28
C LEU A 137 -20.38 -1.44 3.90
N SER A 138 -20.43 -2.53 3.13
CA SER A 138 -19.76 -3.79 3.49
C SER A 138 -18.24 -3.60 3.59
N GLY A 139 -17.56 -4.56 4.24
CA GLY A 139 -16.11 -4.51 4.39
C GLY A 139 -15.34 -4.43 3.07
N GLY A 140 -15.77 -5.17 2.06
CA GLY A 140 -15.16 -5.13 0.73
C GLY A 140 -15.40 -3.80 0.01
N GLU A 141 -16.63 -3.26 0.08
CA GLU A 141 -16.95 -1.96 -0.51
C GLU A 141 -16.17 -0.81 0.15
N GLN A 142 -15.98 -0.87 1.48
CA GLN A 142 -15.14 0.09 2.18
C GLN A 142 -13.67 -0.01 1.75
N GLN A 143 -13.16 -1.22 1.48
CA GLN A 143 -11.80 -1.41 0.98
C GLN A 143 -11.64 -0.84 -0.43
N MET A 144 -12.61 -1.13 -1.32
CA MET A 144 -12.66 -0.54 -2.67
C MET A 144 -12.67 1.00 -2.59
N LEU A 145 -13.50 1.57 -1.70
CA LEU A 145 -13.54 3.01 -1.48
C LEU A 145 -12.22 3.57 -0.95
N ALA A 146 -11.56 2.88 -0.01
CA ALA A 146 -10.28 3.32 0.54
C ALA A 146 -9.17 3.39 -0.51
N VAL A 147 -9.08 2.35 -1.36
CA VAL A 147 -8.13 2.31 -2.48
C VAL A 147 -8.48 3.41 -3.49
N SER A 148 -9.75 3.52 -3.90
CA SER A 148 -10.19 4.55 -4.84
C SER A 148 -9.89 5.97 -4.33
N ARG A 149 -10.12 6.23 -3.04
CA ARG A 149 -9.80 7.51 -2.42
C ARG A 149 -8.30 7.82 -2.46
N ALA A 150 -7.44 6.83 -2.20
CA ALA A 150 -5.99 7.02 -2.31
C ALA A 150 -5.56 7.35 -3.74
N LEU A 151 -6.16 6.70 -4.74
CA LEU A 151 -5.92 6.95 -6.16
C LEU A 151 -6.37 8.34 -6.62
N MET A 152 -7.33 8.98 -5.94
CA MET A 152 -7.75 10.33 -6.26
C MET A 152 -6.63 11.37 -6.15
N SER A 153 -5.57 11.11 -5.39
CA SER A 153 -4.38 11.96 -5.35
C SER A 153 -3.46 11.78 -6.57
N ARG A 154 -3.74 10.82 -7.46
CA ARG A 154 -2.89 10.38 -8.58
C ARG A 154 -1.46 10.06 -8.12
N PRO A 155 -1.31 9.10 -7.20
CA PRO A 155 -0.01 8.77 -6.64
C PRO A 155 0.87 8.04 -7.67
N GLU A 156 2.18 8.24 -7.57
CA GLU A 156 3.18 7.44 -8.27
C GLU A 156 3.53 6.17 -7.48
N LEU A 157 3.42 6.24 -6.14
CA LEU A 157 3.59 5.10 -5.24
C LEU A 157 2.37 4.94 -4.34
N LEU A 158 1.77 3.75 -4.38
CA LEU A 158 0.67 3.38 -3.50
C LEU A 158 1.17 2.41 -2.42
N LEU A 159 1.10 2.82 -1.17
CA LEU A 159 1.41 2.01 0.01
C LEU A 159 0.13 1.35 0.52
N LEU A 160 0.11 0.03 0.67
CA LEU A 160 -1.05 -0.75 1.06
C LEU A 160 -0.74 -1.60 2.30
N ASP A 161 -1.46 -1.34 3.40
CA ASP A 161 -1.26 -2.02 4.67
C ASP A 161 -2.33 -3.09 4.90
N GLU A 162 -1.96 -4.35 4.70
CA GLU A 162 -2.81 -5.55 4.81
C GLU A 162 -4.19 -5.39 4.13
N PRO A 163 -4.22 -5.08 2.81
CA PRO A 163 -5.47 -4.77 2.12
C PRO A 163 -6.45 -5.94 2.07
N SER A 164 -6.01 -7.18 2.26
CA SER A 164 -6.84 -8.38 2.27
C SER A 164 -7.51 -8.67 3.62
N LEU A 165 -7.04 -8.02 4.70
CA LEU A 165 -7.44 -8.37 6.07
C LEU A 165 -8.95 -8.26 6.31
N GLY A 166 -9.55 -9.36 6.77
CA GLY A 166 -10.97 -9.41 7.15
C GLY A 166 -11.93 -9.36 5.96
N LEU A 167 -11.46 -9.63 4.75
CA LEU A 167 -12.28 -9.75 3.55
C LEU A 167 -12.57 -11.22 3.21
N ALA A 168 -13.71 -11.46 2.56
CA ALA A 168 -14.02 -12.77 2.01
C ALA A 168 -13.08 -13.11 0.84
N PRO A 169 -12.69 -14.39 0.65
CA PRO A 169 -11.71 -14.80 -0.37
C PRO A 169 -12.00 -14.24 -1.79
N GLN A 170 -13.25 -14.28 -2.22
CA GLN A 170 -13.68 -13.78 -3.53
C GLN A 170 -13.46 -12.26 -3.69
N ILE A 171 -13.62 -11.49 -2.61
CA ILE A 171 -13.38 -10.05 -2.60
C ILE A 171 -11.87 -9.77 -2.66
N VAL A 172 -11.08 -10.59 -1.97
CA VAL A 172 -9.62 -10.51 -2.00
C VAL A 172 -9.09 -10.74 -3.41
N GLU A 173 -9.53 -11.82 -4.07
CA GLU A 173 -9.15 -12.13 -5.46
C GLU A 173 -9.48 -10.97 -6.40
N ALA A 174 -10.71 -10.45 -6.34
CA ALA A 174 -11.13 -9.31 -7.16
C ALA A 174 -10.31 -8.03 -6.87
N LEU A 175 -9.96 -7.78 -5.60
CA LEU A 175 -9.14 -6.63 -5.22
C LEU A 175 -7.72 -6.74 -5.78
N PHE A 176 -7.10 -7.90 -5.67
CA PHE A 176 -5.73 -8.13 -6.17
C PHE A 176 -5.66 -8.13 -7.69
N GLU A 177 -6.69 -8.65 -8.37
CA GLU A 177 -6.83 -8.52 -9.83
C GLU A 177 -6.88 -7.04 -10.25
N ARG A 178 -7.57 -6.19 -9.49
CA ARG A 178 -7.59 -4.74 -9.73
C ARG A 178 -6.23 -4.09 -9.52
N PHE A 179 -5.45 -4.51 -8.53
CA PHE A 179 -4.08 -4.02 -8.34
C PHE A 179 -3.21 -4.33 -9.56
N LEU A 180 -3.31 -5.56 -10.11
CA LEU A 180 -2.61 -5.93 -11.34
C LEU A 180 -3.01 -5.06 -12.53
N ILE A 181 -4.31 -4.78 -12.70
CA ILE A 181 -4.81 -3.90 -13.76
C ILE A 181 -4.26 -2.47 -13.58
N MET A 182 -4.34 -1.92 -12.38
CA MET A 182 -3.82 -0.58 -12.09
C MET A 182 -2.31 -0.47 -12.35
N ASN A 183 -1.53 -1.49 -11.99
CA ASN A 183 -0.11 -1.50 -12.28
C ASN A 183 0.16 -1.57 -13.79
N LYS A 184 -0.48 -2.51 -14.52
CA LYS A 184 -0.24 -2.73 -15.95
C LYS A 184 -0.75 -1.59 -16.85
N ASP A 185 -1.94 -1.07 -16.57
CA ASP A 185 -2.61 -0.11 -17.44
C ASP A 185 -2.27 1.33 -17.11
N HIS A 186 -1.94 1.62 -15.85
CA HIS A 186 -1.66 2.98 -15.39
C HIS A 186 -0.22 3.17 -14.87
N GLY A 187 0.58 2.11 -14.83
CA GLY A 187 1.95 2.16 -14.34
C GLY A 187 2.06 2.51 -12.84
N THR A 188 1.02 2.24 -12.05
CA THR A 188 1.04 2.56 -10.62
C THR A 188 2.00 1.63 -9.89
N THR A 189 3.06 2.18 -9.31
CA THR A 189 3.97 1.42 -8.44
C THR A 189 3.29 1.14 -7.10
N MET A 190 3.45 -0.06 -6.57
CA MET A 190 2.83 -0.48 -5.32
C MET A 190 3.82 -1.11 -4.36
N LEU A 191 3.73 -0.75 -3.09
CA LEU A 191 4.34 -1.49 -2.00
C LEU A 191 3.23 -2.00 -1.08
N ILE A 192 3.11 -3.33 -1.01
CA ILE A 192 2.05 -4.01 -0.27
C ILE A 192 2.67 -4.75 0.90
N VAL A 193 2.18 -4.52 2.10
CA VAL A 193 2.52 -5.40 3.23
C VAL A 193 1.38 -6.36 3.47
N GLU A 194 1.70 -7.65 3.59
CA GLU A 194 0.71 -8.73 3.73
C GLU A 194 1.22 -9.86 4.62
N GLN A 195 0.27 -10.60 5.17
CA GLN A 195 0.55 -11.83 5.90
C GLN A 195 0.35 -13.06 5.00
N ASN A 196 -0.58 -13.01 4.05
CA ASN A 196 -0.81 -14.10 3.10
C ASN A 196 0.23 -14.09 1.98
N ALA A 197 1.31 -14.83 2.19
CA ALA A 197 2.45 -14.86 1.28
C ALA A 197 2.09 -15.42 -0.11
N GLN A 198 1.24 -16.47 -0.18
CA GLN A 198 0.86 -17.08 -1.46
C GLN A 198 0.14 -16.07 -2.34
N LEU A 199 -0.81 -15.35 -1.77
CA LEU A 199 -1.59 -14.35 -2.49
C LEU A 199 -0.69 -13.17 -2.93
N ALA A 200 0.12 -12.65 -2.02
CA ALA A 200 0.96 -11.48 -2.28
C ALA A 200 2.06 -11.78 -3.31
N LEU A 201 2.79 -12.89 -3.16
CA LEU A 201 3.84 -13.28 -4.11
C LEU A 201 3.28 -13.66 -5.48
N GLY A 202 2.04 -14.18 -5.54
CA GLY A 202 1.39 -14.55 -6.80
C GLY A 202 1.15 -13.38 -7.76
N MET A 203 1.18 -12.12 -7.26
CA MET A 203 0.98 -10.91 -8.05
C MET A 203 2.20 -9.98 -8.09
N ALA A 204 3.19 -10.22 -7.23
CA ALA A 204 4.33 -9.33 -7.07
C ALA A 204 5.46 -9.63 -8.07
N ASP A 205 6.26 -8.63 -8.34
CA ASP A 205 7.53 -8.76 -9.06
C ASP A 205 8.67 -9.09 -8.09
N ARG A 206 8.60 -8.52 -6.86
CA ARG A 206 9.64 -8.64 -5.83
C ARG A 206 9.02 -8.84 -4.45
N GLY A 207 9.69 -9.62 -3.63
CA GLY A 207 9.31 -9.85 -2.24
C GLY A 207 10.44 -9.62 -1.26
N TYR A 208 10.06 -9.17 -0.07
CA TYR A 208 10.89 -9.04 1.12
C TYR A 208 10.22 -9.80 2.25
N VAL A 209 10.97 -10.50 3.07
CA VAL A 209 10.46 -11.15 4.28
C VAL A 209 10.98 -10.41 5.49
N LEU A 210 10.06 -9.88 6.29
CA LEU A 210 10.33 -9.12 7.50
C LEU A 210 10.06 -9.99 8.73
N GLU A 211 11.06 -10.18 9.57
CA GLU A 211 10.96 -10.89 10.86
C GLU A 211 11.55 -10.02 11.97
N ALA A 212 10.81 -9.83 13.03
CA ALA A 212 11.25 -9.08 14.21
C ALA A 212 11.97 -7.76 13.89
N GLY A 213 11.47 -6.99 12.91
CA GLY A 213 12.02 -5.71 12.52
C GLY A 213 13.22 -5.74 11.58
N GLU A 214 13.59 -6.90 11.04
CA GLU A 214 14.72 -7.09 10.11
C GLU A 214 14.24 -7.75 8.81
N ILE A 215 14.81 -7.36 7.66
CA ILE A 215 14.60 -8.08 6.40
C ILE A 215 15.57 -9.26 6.37
N VAL A 216 14.99 -10.47 6.40
CA VAL A 216 15.76 -11.73 6.46
C VAL A 216 15.91 -12.37 5.08
N ILE A 217 15.00 -12.12 4.15
CA ILE A 217 15.04 -12.66 2.79
C ILE A 217 14.55 -11.57 1.83
N GLU A 218 15.16 -11.51 0.65
CA GLU A 218 14.73 -10.67 -0.46
C GLU A 218 14.95 -11.38 -1.79
N GLY A 219 14.14 -11.06 -2.80
CA GLY A 219 14.31 -11.62 -4.14
C GLY A 219 13.13 -11.38 -5.07
N ALA A 220 13.26 -11.90 -6.30
CA ALA A 220 12.15 -11.95 -7.24
C ALA A 220 11.02 -12.81 -6.66
N ALA A 221 9.77 -12.37 -6.78
CA ALA A 221 8.63 -13.07 -6.21
C ALA A 221 8.49 -14.51 -6.74
N GLU A 222 8.79 -14.73 -8.03
CA GLU A 222 8.81 -16.07 -8.66
C GLU A 222 9.81 -17.01 -7.97
N SER A 223 10.95 -16.51 -7.50
CA SER A 223 11.93 -17.30 -6.77
C SER A 223 11.47 -17.60 -5.36
N LEU A 224 10.88 -16.62 -4.68
CA LEU A 224 10.43 -16.72 -3.30
C LEU A 224 9.23 -17.67 -3.14
N ILE A 225 8.29 -17.68 -4.08
CA ILE A 225 7.11 -18.55 -4.02
C ILE A 225 7.47 -20.04 -4.13
N ASN A 226 8.64 -20.37 -4.68
CA ASN A 226 9.16 -21.69 -4.85
C ASN A 226 10.23 -22.06 -3.79
N ASP A 227 10.58 -21.15 -2.88
CA ASP A 227 11.56 -21.39 -1.83
C ASP A 227 10.97 -22.26 -0.71
N GLU A 228 11.62 -23.39 -0.41
CA GLU A 228 11.15 -24.33 0.61
C GLU A 228 11.05 -23.71 2.02
N ALA A 229 11.92 -22.78 2.38
CA ALA A 229 11.88 -22.12 3.68
C ALA A 229 10.67 -21.19 3.76
N ILE A 230 10.38 -20.42 2.70
CA ILE A 230 9.18 -19.58 2.57
C ILE A 230 7.92 -20.44 2.60
N ILE A 231 7.90 -21.54 1.83
CA ILE A 231 6.76 -22.48 1.81
C ILE A 231 6.44 -22.99 3.21
N ARG A 232 7.44 -23.45 3.95
CA ARG A 232 7.25 -23.97 5.31
C ARG A 232 6.85 -22.92 6.33
N ALA A 233 7.42 -21.72 6.25
CA ALA A 233 7.20 -20.66 7.23
C ALA A 233 5.90 -19.86 6.97
N TYR A 234 5.53 -19.64 5.70
CA TYR A 234 4.53 -18.64 5.31
C TYR A 234 3.44 -19.14 4.35
N LEU A 235 3.66 -20.27 3.61
CA LEU A 235 2.70 -20.77 2.62
C LEU A 235 1.89 -21.98 3.12
N GLY A 236 2.12 -22.43 4.34
CA GLY A 236 1.36 -23.52 4.97
C GLY A 236 1.66 -24.85 4.29
N GLY A 237 2.81 -25.46 4.62
CA GLY A 237 3.14 -26.83 4.28
C GLY A 237 2.35 -27.82 5.15
#